data_42a684559f584d3ef22b4fee22e87b36
#
_entry.id   42a684559f584d3ef22b4fee22e87b36
#
_cell.length_a   1.000
_cell.length_b   1.000
_cell.length_c   1.000
_cell.angle_alpha   90.00
_cell.angle_beta   90.00
_cell.angle_gamma   90.00
#
_symmetry.space_group_name_H-M   'P 1'
#
loop_
_entity.id
_entity.type
_entity.pdbx_description
1 polymer ?
#
loop_
_entity_poly.entity_id
_entity_poly.type
_entity_poly.pdbx_seq_one_letter_code
_entity_poly.pdbx_strand_id
1 'polypeptide(L)' 'MKEKERLEAFEKMLKAVQENYENTDAKMKKLKAEGKEKTATYRQLMGSRMQYQNMLSLYQIYGLLKKD' A
#
# COMPACT_ATOMS: atom_id res chain seq x y z
N MET A 1 0.55 6.44 -26.17
CA MET A 1 1.63 5.92 -25.28
C MET A 1 2.02 4.53 -25.76
N LYS A 2 3.30 4.28 -25.92
CA LYS A 2 3.80 2.98 -26.34
C LYS A 2 3.64 1.96 -25.22
N GLU A 3 3.46 0.69 -25.57
CA GLU A 3 3.26 -0.38 -24.60
C GLU A 3 4.37 -0.45 -23.55
N LYS A 4 5.61 -0.27 -23.97
CA LYS A 4 6.75 -0.29 -23.04
C LYS A 4 6.65 0.82 -22.00
N GLU A 5 6.24 2.02 -22.43
CA GLU A 5 6.09 3.16 -21.53
C GLU A 5 4.94 2.94 -20.55
N ARG A 6 3.86 2.31 -21.01
CA ARG A 6 2.72 1.97 -20.14
C ARG A 6 3.12 0.96 -19.10
N LEU A 7 3.89 -0.04 -19.49
CA LEU A 7 4.37 -1.05 -18.55
C LEU A 7 5.28 -0.44 -17.50
N GLU A 8 6.20 0.41 -17.91
CA GLU A 8 7.10 1.09 -16.97
C GLU A 8 6.32 1.97 -15.99
N ALA A 9 5.33 2.71 -16.49
CA ALA A 9 4.49 3.55 -15.65
C ALA A 9 3.69 2.71 -14.66
N PHE A 10 3.17 1.57 -15.11
CA PHE A 10 2.43 0.65 -14.26
C PHE A 10 3.33 0.08 -13.15
N GLU A 11 4.54 -0.32 -13.50
CA GLU A 11 5.47 -0.87 -12.52
C GLU A 11 5.88 0.17 -11.47
N LYS A 12 6.06 1.41 -11.89
CA LYS A 12 6.32 2.50 -10.95
C LYS A 12 5.14 2.72 -10.00
N MET A 13 3.92 2.66 -10.51
CA MET A 13 2.72 2.80 -9.71
C MET A 13 2.62 1.66 -8.69
N LEU A 14 2.85 0.43 -9.14
CA LEU A 14 2.82 -0.74 -8.28
C LEU A 14 3.83 -0.62 -7.14
N LYS A 15 5.05 -0.21 -7.46
CA LYS A 15 6.09 -0.01 -6.46
C LYS A 15 5.70 1.07 -5.46
N ALA A 16 5.13 2.17 -5.95
CA ALA A 16 4.67 3.25 -5.09
C ALA A 16 3.58 2.78 -4.13
N VAL A 17 2.64 1.96 -4.60
CA VAL A 17 1.59 1.40 -3.75
C VAL A 17 2.20 0.51 -2.67
N GLN A 18 3.16 -0.34 -3.04
CA GLN A 18 3.84 -1.21 -2.07
C GLN A 18 4.56 -0.40 -1.00
N GLU A 19 5.31 0.63 -1.41
CA GLU A 19 6.04 1.49 -0.47
C GLU A 19 5.08 2.25 0.44
N ASN A 20 3.99 2.77 -0.11
CA ASN A 20 2.98 3.47 0.68
C ASN A 20 2.32 2.55 1.71
N TYR A 21 2.05 1.31 1.31
CA TYR A 21 1.50 0.33 2.22
C TYR A 21 2.46 0.06 3.39
N GLU A 22 3.72 -0.19 3.08
CA GLU A 22 4.74 -0.48 4.10
C GLU A 22 4.95 0.71 5.03
N ASN A 23 5.03 1.93 4.47
CA ASN A 23 5.21 3.13 5.28
C ASN A 23 4.02 3.38 6.19
N THR A 24 2.81 3.19 5.68
CA THR A 24 1.60 3.37 6.47
C THR A 24 1.54 2.35 7.61
N ASP A 25 1.84 1.09 7.30
CA ASP A 25 1.86 0.03 8.30
C ASP A 25 2.88 0.32 9.40
N ALA A 26 4.07 0.79 9.03
CA ALA A 26 5.12 1.13 9.99
C ALA A 26 4.67 2.28 10.90
N LYS A 27 4.02 3.31 10.36
CA LYS A 27 3.49 4.41 11.16
C LYS A 27 2.41 3.96 12.13
N MET A 28 1.54 3.05 11.69
CA MET A 28 0.51 2.49 12.56
C MET A 28 1.12 1.70 13.71
N LYS A 29 2.12 0.88 13.43
CA LYS A 29 2.81 0.11 14.46
C LYS A 29 3.47 1.03 15.49
N LYS A 30 4.07 2.11 15.02
CA LYS A 30 4.68 3.10 15.90
C LYS A 30 3.65 3.76 16.82
N LEU A 31 2.52 4.20 16.26
CA LEU A 31 1.46 4.81 17.05
C LEU A 31 0.87 3.83 18.05
N LYS A 32 0.70 2.59 17.65
CA LYS A 32 0.20 1.56 18.55
C LYS A 32 1.16 1.33 19.73
N ALA A 33 2.46 1.29 19.45
CA ALA A 33 3.48 1.13 20.49
C ALA A 33 3.47 2.30 21.48
N GLU A 34 3.06 3.49 21.01
CA GLU A 34 2.94 4.69 21.85
C GLU A 34 1.57 4.80 22.54
N GLY A 35 0.70 3.82 22.37
CA GLY A 35 -0.63 3.84 22.94
C GLY A 35 -1.60 4.79 22.25
N LYS A 36 -1.32 5.17 21.00
CA LYS A 36 -2.10 6.16 20.25
C LYS A 36 -3.04 5.55 19.22
N GLU A 37 -3.47 4.32 19.42
CA GLU A 37 -4.31 3.59 18.46
C GLU A 37 -5.76 4.09 18.40
N LYS A 38 -6.17 4.95 19.32
CA LYS A 38 -7.51 5.53 19.31
C LYS A 38 -7.55 6.95 18.76
N THR A 39 -6.44 7.42 18.19
CA THR A 39 -6.38 8.76 17.63
C THR A 39 -6.98 8.80 16.24
N ALA A 40 -7.41 10.01 15.81
CA ALA A 40 -7.89 10.22 14.45
C ALA A 40 -6.83 9.90 13.42
N THR A 41 -5.57 10.23 13.72
CA THR A 41 -4.44 9.94 12.85
C THR A 41 -4.31 8.43 12.61
N TYR A 42 -4.42 7.63 13.64
CA TYR A 42 -4.33 6.17 13.52
C TYR A 42 -5.47 5.62 12.64
N ARG A 43 -6.70 6.12 12.85
CA ARG A 43 -7.84 5.69 12.04
C ARG A 43 -7.66 6.06 10.57
N GLN A 44 -7.12 7.24 10.30
CA GLN A 44 -6.86 7.70 8.96
C GLN A 44 -5.83 6.82 8.27
N LEU A 45 -4.76 6.48 8.99
CA LEU A 45 -3.73 5.57 8.48
C LEU A 45 -4.30 4.18 8.20
N MET A 46 -5.19 3.70 9.07
CA MET A 46 -5.86 2.40 8.87
C MET A 46 -6.67 2.40 7.58
N GLY A 47 -7.43 3.45 7.31
CA GLY A 47 -8.19 3.58 6.09
C GLY A 47 -7.29 3.58 4.85
N SER A 48 -6.20 4.32 4.89
CA SER A 48 -5.23 4.35 3.80
C SER A 48 -4.59 2.98 3.58
N ARG A 49 -4.22 2.30 4.66
CA ARG A 49 -3.63 0.96 4.57
C ARG A 49 -4.58 -0.03 3.90
N MET A 50 -5.86 0.04 4.24
CA MET A 50 -6.87 -0.83 3.62
C MET A 50 -6.99 -0.58 2.13
N GLN A 51 -6.93 0.68 1.70
CA GLN A 51 -6.98 1.01 0.28
C GLN A 51 -5.78 0.42 -0.45
N TYR A 52 -4.57 0.60 0.08
CA TYR A 52 -3.38 0.03 -0.53
C TYR A 52 -3.43 -1.49 -0.55
N GLN A 53 -3.90 -2.10 0.52
CA GLN A 53 -4.04 -3.55 0.60
C GLN A 53 -5.00 -4.08 -0.46
N ASN A 54 -6.12 -3.40 -0.68
CA ASN A 54 -7.07 -3.78 -1.73
C ASN A 54 -6.44 -3.69 -3.11
N MET A 55 -5.67 -2.63 -3.37
CA MET A 55 -4.97 -2.48 -4.65
C MET A 55 -3.96 -3.61 -4.87
N LEU A 56 -3.18 -3.93 -3.83
CA LEU A 56 -2.19 -5.00 -3.91
C LEU A 56 -2.85 -6.36 -4.12
N SER A 57 -4.01 -6.59 -3.49
CA SER A 57 -4.76 -7.83 -3.68
C SER A 57 -5.21 -8.01 -5.12
N LEU A 58 -5.68 -6.94 -5.75
CA LEU A 58 -6.05 -6.98 -7.17
C LEU A 58 -4.86 -7.33 -8.05
N TYR A 59 -3.71 -6.74 -7.77
CA TYR A 59 -2.49 -7.04 -8.54
C TYR A 59 -2.11 -8.51 -8.40
N GLN A 60 -2.25 -9.09 -7.21
CA GLN A 60 -1.98 -10.51 -6.99
C GLN A 60 -2.94 -11.40 -7.77
N ILE A 61 -4.24 -11.05 -7.77
CA ILE A 61 -5.27 -11.81 -8.49
C ILE A 61 -4.95 -11.89 -9.98
N TYR A 62 -4.46 -10.81 -10.55
CA TYR A 62 -4.09 -10.78 -11.97
C TYR A 62 -2.67 -11.26 -12.25
N GLY A 63 -1.99 -11.80 -11.23
CA GLY A 63 -0.65 -12.36 -11.42
C GLY A 63 0.46 -11.34 -11.57
N LEU A 64 0.20 -10.09 -11.19
CA LEU A 64 1.17 -9.00 -11.32
C LEU A 64 2.11 -8.91 -10.12
N LEU A 65 1.77 -9.57 -9.02
CA LEU A 65 2.62 -9.70 -7.84
C LEU A 65 2.76 -11.18 -7.51
N LYS A 66 3.96 -11.57 -7.15
CA LYS A 66 4.18 -12.95 -6.71
C LYS A 66 3.58 -13.13 -5.32
N LYS A 67 2.84 -14.21 -5.19
CA LYS A 67 2.29 -14.60 -3.90
C LYS A 67 3.31 -15.48 -3.20
N ASP A 68 3.80 -15.03 -2.08
CA ASP A 68 4.73 -15.82 -1.27
C ASP A 68 3.99 -16.78 -0.36
#